data_8ec94805859cc5eadea4349f16c77d7d
#
_entry.id   8ec94805859cc5eadea4349f16c77d7d
#
_cell.length_a   1.000
_cell.length_b   1.000
_cell.length_c   1.000
_cell.angle_alpha   90.00
_cell.angle_beta   90.00
_cell.angle_gamma   90.00
#
_symmetry.space_group_name_H-M   'P 1'
#
loop_
_entity.id
_entity.type
_entity.pdbx_description
1 polymer ?
#
loop_
_entity_poly.entity_id
_entity_poly.type
_entity_poly.pdbx_seq_one_letter_code
_entity_poly.pdbx_strand_id
1 'polypeptide(L)'
;MTSFWEKHRKGIFAGTVLLSFLMIFIYNFLTPYYTDDYAYALEVQEARSLWDLIKQQYAEYMYHNCRVIGQFNLRVFLTMDKWVFNIANSVMFVSLVLLIYASVKRKKKHDIFVLLLSLAFVWRYSVRFGETMLWLCGSCNYLWGSVIMIGFLVWYRHQLERTGNTMKYPVLTAIIGFVFGLAAGWCNENTSGGIFLAWIFFTWIYLMNRNADTMEGDNRESWLTRLKTGVQAYMITSGAGVACGLLAMVLCPGIRSRVDDTDETFTGLAKLLSRFYKITVSIEELFGEVLILLLIAIVILVLQKKWKSWKAVVSNESVIFGLVALASSYALIVIPPPTPRAYYGVGVFLFIACIQAIRDCDQKEFTVALLRYGLAAVLCLWLMFTYFDNMINLWRINRENNERIELIVNASEDNGGSGTVVIPRFREEFQNPYSTAHDSDMTDDPDFWINRFYEFYYHVDSVTAVPREEWNELYGEKEE
;
A
#
# COMPACT_ATOMS: atom_id res chain seq x y z
N MET A 1 32.72 -19.33 5.13
CA MET A 1 31.46 -18.78 4.57
C MET A 1 31.22 -17.31 4.96
N THR A 2 31.46 -16.88 6.18
CA THR A 2 31.24 -15.48 6.62
C THR A 2 32.02 -14.43 5.84
N SER A 3 33.24 -14.73 5.39
CA SER A 3 34.09 -13.79 4.62
C SER A 3 33.57 -13.50 3.20
N PHE A 4 33.02 -14.51 2.49
CA PHE A 4 32.48 -14.32 1.14
C PHE A 4 31.24 -13.43 1.15
N TRP A 5 30.27 -13.69 2.02
CA TRP A 5 29.03 -12.92 2.15
C TRP A 5 29.28 -11.45 2.55
N GLU A 6 30.23 -11.23 3.48
CA GLU A 6 30.60 -9.86 3.87
C GLU A 6 31.27 -9.11 2.71
N LYS A 7 32.15 -9.76 1.95
CA LYS A 7 32.84 -9.16 0.79
C LYS A 7 31.86 -8.79 -0.33
N HIS A 8 30.84 -9.61 -0.59
CA HIS A 8 29.90 -9.42 -1.70
C HIS A 8 28.55 -8.82 -1.29
N ARG A 9 28.39 -8.44 -0.02
CA ARG A 9 27.11 -7.96 0.54
C ARG A 9 26.44 -6.87 -0.30
N LYS A 10 27.17 -5.86 -0.75
CA LYS A 10 26.65 -4.77 -1.57
C LYS A 10 26.13 -5.28 -2.93
N GLY A 11 26.88 -6.17 -3.57
CA GLY A 11 26.48 -6.77 -4.84
C GLY A 11 25.22 -7.64 -4.70
N ILE A 12 25.17 -8.49 -3.66
CA ILE A 12 24.01 -9.35 -3.37
C ILE A 12 22.78 -8.48 -3.08
N PHE A 13 22.94 -7.42 -2.28
CA PHE A 13 21.85 -6.48 -1.99
C PHE A 13 21.32 -5.82 -3.29
N ALA A 14 22.19 -5.30 -4.13
CA ALA A 14 21.82 -4.71 -5.41
C ALA A 14 21.17 -5.73 -6.35
N GLY A 15 21.71 -6.95 -6.41
CA GLY A 15 21.13 -8.05 -7.18
C GLY A 15 19.73 -8.44 -6.72
N THR A 16 19.49 -8.49 -5.40
CA THR A 16 18.15 -8.75 -4.84
C THR A 16 17.17 -7.64 -5.22
N VAL A 17 17.57 -6.38 -5.16
CA VAL A 17 16.74 -5.23 -5.55
C VAL A 17 16.40 -5.30 -7.04
N LEU A 18 17.38 -5.58 -7.91
CA LEU A 18 17.16 -5.72 -9.34
C LEU A 18 16.24 -6.92 -9.65
N LEU A 19 16.46 -8.06 -8.99
CA LEU A 19 15.60 -9.24 -9.17
C LEU A 19 14.16 -8.93 -8.75
N SER A 20 13.96 -8.23 -7.63
CA SER A 20 12.63 -7.81 -7.17
C SER A 20 11.94 -6.90 -8.19
N PHE A 21 12.70 -5.99 -8.82
CA PHE A 21 12.17 -5.15 -9.90
C PHE A 21 11.73 -5.99 -11.10
N LEU A 22 12.55 -6.91 -11.56
CA LEU A 22 12.22 -7.76 -12.72
C LEU A 22 11.01 -8.66 -12.45
N MET A 23 10.92 -9.23 -11.25
CA MET A 23 9.79 -10.05 -10.83
C MET A 23 8.47 -9.29 -10.92
N ILE A 24 8.41 -8.10 -10.28
CA ILE A 24 7.16 -7.31 -10.26
C ILE A 24 6.88 -6.65 -11.62
N PHE A 25 7.91 -6.35 -12.41
CA PHE A 25 7.72 -5.82 -13.77
C PHE A 25 7.00 -6.83 -14.68
N ILE A 26 7.33 -8.11 -14.59
CA ILE A 26 6.62 -9.17 -15.32
C ILE A 26 5.15 -9.21 -14.89
N TYR A 27 4.84 -9.12 -13.60
CA TYR A 27 3.46 -9.09 -13.11
C TYR A 27 2.69 -7.86 -13.61
N ASN A 28 3.30 -6.67 -13.57
CA ASN A 28 2.71 -5.45 -14.11
C ASN A 28 2.44 -5.55 -15.62
N PHE A 29 3.37 -6.17 -16.36
CA PHE A 29 3.23 -6.39 -17.80
C PHE A 29 2.07 -7.34 -18.11
N LEU A 30 1.89 -8.40 -17.30
CA LEU A 30 0.83 -9.39 -17.48
C LEU A 30 -0.53 -8.93 -16.95
N THR A 31 -0.59 -7.85 -16.17
CA THR A 31 -1.87 -7.31 -15.65
C THR A 31 -2.47 -6.35 -16.67
N PRO A 32 -3.67 -6.62 -17.22
CA PRO A 32 -4.34 -5.70 -18.16
C PRO A 32 -4.95 -4.48 -17.44
N TYR A 33 -5.51 -3.54 -18.20
CA TYR A 33 -6.50 -2.59 -17.68
C TYR A 33 -7.74 -3.33 -17.24
N TYR A 34 -8.40 -2.81 -16.20
CA TYR A 34 -9.53 -3.49 -15.60
C TYR A 34 -10.54 -2.52 -15.00
N THR A 35 -11.83 -2.81 -15.14
CA THR A 35 -12.95 -2.08 -14.50
C THR A 35 -12.80 -0.55 -14.55
N ASP A 36 -12.58 0.12 -13.43
CA ASP A 36 -12.49 1.58 -13.29
C ASP A 36 -11.40 2.21 -14.18
N ASP A 37 -10.37 1.46 -14.59
CA ASP A 37 -9.35 1.99 -15.50
C ASP A 37 -9.98 2.45 -16.81
N TYR A 38 -10.99 1.74 -17.33
CA TYR A 38 -11.72 2.11 -18.54
C TYR A 38 -12.60 3.35 -18.34
N ALA A 39 -13.28 3.44 -17.18
CA ALA A 39 -14.10 4.62 -16.86
C ALA A 39 -13.25 5.88 -16.77
N TYR A 40 -12.13 5.83 -16.07
CA TYR A 40 -11.21 6.98 -15.99
C TYR A 40 -10.48 7.25 -17.29
N ALA A 41 -10.22 6.22 -18.13
CA ALA A 41 -9.65 6.42 -19.46
C ALA A 41 -10.59 7.21 -20.37
N LEU A 42 -11.90 6.94 -20.33
CA LEU A 42 -12.92 7.74 -21.05
C LEU A 42 -12.89 9.21 -20.65
N GLU A 43 -12.84 9.50 -19.33
CA GLU A 43 -12.72 10.89 -18.87
C GLU A 43 -11.44 11.57 -19.38
N VAL A 44 -10.32 10.85 -19.33
CA VAL A 44 -9.00 11.37 -19.71
C VAL A 44 -8.90 11.62 -21.23
N GLN A 45 -9.61 10.87 -22.07
CA GLN A 45 -9.64 11.09 -23.52
C GLN A 45 -10.15 12.50 -23.89
N GLU A 46 -10.99 13.10 -23.04
CA GLU A 46 -11.48 14.46 -23.22
C GLU A 46 -10.47 15.54 -22.81
N ALA A 47 -9.44 15.19 -22.03
CA ALA A 47 -8.45 16.13 -21.52
C ALA A 47 -7.42 16.50 -22.61
N ARG A 48 -7.25 17.79 -22.87
CA ARG A 48 -6.28 18.32 -23.85
C ARG A 48 -5.05 18.94 -23.19
N SER A 49 -5.06 19.08 -21.87
CA SER A 49 -4.01 19.75 -21.12
C SER A 49 -3.93 19.21 -19.68
N LEU A 50 -2.79 19.44 -19.02
CA LEU A 50 -2.63 19.18 -17.60
C LEU A 50 -3.69 19.92 -16.75
N TRP A 51 -4.13 21.10 -17.21
CA TRP A 51 -5.17 21.86 -16.52
C TRP A 51 -6.53 21.15 -16.57
N ASP A 52 -6.85 20.46 -17.65
CA ASP A 52 -8.08 19.68 -17.74
C ASP A 52 -8.06 18.48 -16.79
N LEU A 53 -6.91 17.79 -16.64
CA LEU A 53 -6.74 16.74 -15.63
C LEU A 53 -6.93 17.29 -14.20
N ILE A 54 -6.45 18.51 -13.93
CA ILE A 54 -6.67 19.17 -12.63
C ILE A 54 -8.15 19.45 -12.41
N LYS A 55 -8.89 19.91 -13.43
CA LYS A 55 -10.34 20.15 -13.34
C LYS A 55 -11.10 18.83 -13.11
N GLN A 56 -10.77 17.77 -13.84
CA GLN A 56 -11.35 16.43 -13.64
C GLN A 56 -11.08 15.94 -12.21
N GLN A 57 -9.85 16.12 -11.72
CA GLN A 57 -9.51 15.77 -10.33
C GLN A 57 -10.27 16.63 -9.30
N TYR A 58 -10.50 17.90 -9.58
CA TYR A 58 -11.31 18.76 -8.72
C TYR A 58 -12.78 18.29 -8.69
N ALA A 59 -13.35 17.94 -9.85
CA ALA A 59 -14.70 17.36 -9.93
C ALA A 59 -14.79 16.04 -9.14
N GLU A 60 -13.80 15.16 -9.30
CA GLU A 60 -13.68 13.90 -8.54
C GLU A 60 -13.71 14.15 -7.02
N TYR A 61 -12.93 15.13 -6.55
CA TYR A 61 -12.90 15.52 -5.14
C TYR A 61 -14.24 16.06 -4.65
N MET A 62 -14.93 16.86 -5.46
CA MET A 62 -16.21 17.45 -5.10
C MET A 62 -17.35 16.43 -5.05
N TYR A 63 -17.33 15.42 -5.94
CA TYR A 63 -18.50 14.55 -6.15
C TYR A 63 -18.27 13.08 -5.82
N HIS A 64 -17.00 12.58 -5.73
CA HIS A 64 -16.77 11.14 -5.71
C HIS A 64 -15.73 10.67 -4.69
N ASN A 65 -14.49 11.21 -4.70
CA ASN A 65 -13.35 10.59 -4.01
C ASN A 65 -12.39 11.61 -3.42
N CYS A 66 -12.06 11.43 -2.14
CA CYS A 66 -11.16 12.32 -1.40
C CYS A 66 -9.67 12.11 -1.65
N ARG A 67 -9.26 11.00 -2.30
CA ARG A 67 -7.86 10.57 -2.46
C ARG A 67 -7.19 11.26 -3.65
N VAL A 68 -7.02 12.57 -3.55
CA VAL A 68 -6.55 13.42 -4.66
C VAL A 68 -5.21 12.95 -5.23
N ILE A 69 -4.26 12.56 -4.39
CA ILE A 69 -2.92 12.15 -4.85
C ILE A 69 -2.98 10.88 -5.71
N GLY A 70 -3.69 9.85 -5.24
CA GLY A 70 -3.83 8.59 -5.97
C GLY A 70 -4.60 8.77 -7.28
N GLN A 71 -5.73 9.46 -7.23
CA GLN A 71 -6.59 9.67 -8.39
C GLN A 71 -5.96 10.59 -9.44
N PHE A 72 -5.16 11.57 -9.04
CA PHE A 72 -4.42 12.40 -9.97
C PHE A 72 -3.32 11.61 -10.70
N ASN A 73 -2.57 10.76 -9.96
CA ASN A 73 -1.57 9.88 -10.56
C ASN A 73 -2.19 8.91 -11.57
N LEU A 74 -3.35 8.33 -11.25
CA LEU A 74 -4.12 7.49 -12.15
C LEU A 74 -4.40 8.21 -13.48
N ARG A 75 -4.98 9.42 -13.43
CA ARG A 75 -5.29 10.22 -14.62
C ARG A 75 -4.06 10.54 -15.45
N VAL A 76 -2.93 10.89 -14.81
CA VAL A 76 -1.67 11.13 -15.51
C VAL A 76 -1.19 9.88 -16.25
N PHE A 77 -1.24 8.70 -15.63
CA PHE A 77 -0.80 7.47 -16.30
C PHE A 77 -1.72 7.04 -17.42
N LEU A 78 -3.03 7.32 -17.34
CA LEU A 78 -3.97 7.02 -18.42
C LEU A 78 -3.79 7.92 -19.67
N THR A 79 -3.03 9.02 -19.57
CA THR A 79 -2.59 9.80 -20.76
C THR A 79 -1.37 9.19 -21.46
N MET A 80 -0.78 8.14 -20.92
CA MET A 80 0.47 7.53 -21.40
C MET A 80 0.25 6.08 -21.78
N ASP A 81 1.15 5.53 -22.58
CA ASP A 81 1.16 4.10 -22.85
C ASP A 81 1.33 3.30 -21.56
N LYS A 82 0.60 2.21 -21.43
CA LYS A 82 0.60 1.35 -20.23
C LYS A 82 2.00 0.86 -19.81
N TRP A 83 2.92 0.70 -20.73
CA TRP A 83 4.29 0.26 -20.39
C TRP A 83 5.03 1.28 -19.50
N VAL A 84 4.71 2.59 -19.62
CA VAL A 84 5.26 3.64 -18.75
C VAL A 84 4.81 3.41 -17.31
N PHE A 85 3.51 3.16 -17.12
CA PHE A 85 2.97 2.78 -15.83
C PHE A 85 3.61 1.50 -15.30
N ASN A 86 3.77 0.45 -16.12
CA ASN A 86 4.35 -0.82 -15.71
C ASN A 86 5.77 -0.64 -15.12
N ILE A 87 6.60 0.18 -15.74
CA ILE A 87 7.94 0.52 -15.22
C ILE A 87 7.83 1.34 -13.92
N ALA A 88 7.06 2.41 -13.94
CA ALA A 88 6.91 3.32 -12.80
C ALA A 88 6.34 2.59 -11.58
N ASN A 89 5.32 1.75 -11.76
CA ASN A 89 4.71 0.96 -10.70
C ASN A 89 5.67 -0.09 -10.12
N SER A 90 6.51 -0.69 -10.97
CA SER A 90 7.57 -1.60 -10.53
C SER A 90 8.63 -0.89 -9.69
N VAL A 91 9.00 0.33 -10.05
CA VAL A 91 9.89 1.19 -9.24
C VAL A 91 9.22 1.51 -7.89
N MET A 92 7.91 1.78 -7.88
CA MET A 92 7.18 2.06 -6.62
C MET A 92 7.11 0.84 -5.72
N PHE A 93 6.89 -0.35 -6.26
CA PHE A 93 6.94 -1.59 -5.46
C PHE A 93 8.31 -1.77 -4.78
N VAL A 94 9.39 -1.67 -5.55
CA VAL A 94 10.75 -1.76 -5.00
C VAL A 94 11.02 -0.65 -3.99
N SER A 95 10.52 0.57 -4.25
CA SER A 95 10.62 1.70 -3.31
C SER A 95 9.92 1.41 -2.00
N LEU A 96 8.73 0.79 -2.01
CA LEU A 96 8.03 0.38 -0.79
C LEU A 96 8.87 -0.64 0.02
N VAL A 97 9.40 -1.68 -0.64
CA VAL A 97 10.28 -2.67 0.00
C VAL A 97 11.50 -2.00 0.63
N LEU A 98 12.13 -1.06 -0.08
CA LEU A 98 13.29 -0.31 0.43
C LEU A 98 12.91 0.67 1.54
N LEU A 99 11.72 1.25 1.54
CA LEU A 99 11.24 2.14 2.60
C LEU A 99 10.89 1.35 3.87
N ILE A 100 10.28 0.17 3.76
CA ILE A 100 10.10 -0.76 4.89
C ILE A 100 11.48 -1.15 5.45
N TYR A 101 12.40 -1.56 4.58
CA TYR A 101 13.80 -1.81 4.94
C TYR A 101 14.44 -0.60 5.63
N ALA A 102 14.22 0.63 5.14
CA ALA A 102 14.77 1.86 5.72
C ALA A 102 14.12 2.23 7.07
N SER A 103 12.88 1.84 7.29
CA SER A 103 12.15 2.07 8.54
C SER A 103 12.65 1.20 9.69
N VAL A 104 13.25 0.04 9.41
CA VAL A 104 13.81 -0.86 10.42
C VAL A 104 15.20 -0.40 10.85
N LYS A 105 15.44 -0.24 12.16
CA LYS A 105 16.78 0.07 12.72
C LYS A 105 17.76 -1.08 12.47
N ARG A 106 18.92 -0.78 11.90
CA ARG A 106 19.92 -1.78 11.46
C ARG A 106 21.29 -1.48 12.06
N LYS A 107 22.04 -2.54 12.38
CA LYS A 107 23.44 -2.42 12.82
C LYS A 107 24.43 -2.30 11.66
N LYS A 108 24.07 -2.82 10.49
CA LYS A 108 24.94 -2.87 9.30
C LYS A 108 24.24 -2.27 8.08
N LYS A 109 25.00 -1.59 7.23
CA LYS A 109 24.52 -1.19 5.88
C LYS A 109 24.32 -2.45 5.04
N HIS A 110 23.35 -2.42 4.12
CA HIS A 110 23.03 -3.53 3.21
C HIS A 110 22.74 -4.83 3.95
N ASP A 111 21.85 -4.80 4.96
CA ASP A 111 21.41 -5.99 5.70
C ASP A 111 20.46 -6.82 4.83
N ILE A 112 21.01 -7.89 4.22
CA ILE A 112 20.29 -8.75 3.26
C ILE A 112 19.12 -9.44 3.96
N PHE A 113 19.28 -9.85 5.24
CA PHE A 113 18.21 -10.51 5.98
C PHE A 113 16.97 -9.59 6.11
N VAL A 114 17.17 -8.33 6.50
CA VAL A 114 16.07 -7.37 6.60
C VAL A 114 15.46 -7.07 5.24
N LEU A 115 16.27 -7.00 4.16
CA LEU A 115 15.76 -6.80 2.81
C LEU A 115 14.88 -7.97 2.35
N LEU A 116 15.34 -9.21 2.54
CA LEU A 116 14.58 -10.41 2.19
C LEU A 116 13.28 -10.53 2.98
N LEU A 117 13.30 -10.22 4.28
CA LEU A 117 12.07 -10.17 5.08
C LEU A 117 11.13 -9.08 4.57
N SER A 118 11.64 -7.87 4.25
CA SER A 118 10.80 -6.79 3.73
C SER A 118 10.14 -7.20 2.41
N LEU A 119 10.89 -7.81 1.49
CA LEU A 119 10.33 -8.31 0.23
C LEU A 119 9.30 -9.43 0.47
N ALA A 120 9.64 -10.42 1.30
CA ALA A 120 8.78 -11.57 1.55
C ALA A 120 7.48 -11.17 2.28
N PHE A 121 7.55 -10.22 3.22
CA PHE A 121 6.36 -9.72 3.92
C PHE A 121 5.44 -8.94 2.97
N VAL A 122 5.99 -8.04 2.15
CA VAL A 122 5.22 -7.33 1.13
C VAL A 122 4.60 -8.31 0.14
N TRP A 123 5.34 -9.33 -0.30
CA TRP A 123 4.83 -10.31 -1.26
C TRP A 123 3.74 -11.21 -0.68
N ARG A 124 3.94 -11.73 0.53
CA ARG A 124 3.04 -12.71 1.17
C ARG A 124 1.79 -12.08 1.76
N TYR A 125 1.95 -10.94 2.45
CA TYR A 125 0.93 -10.43 3.35
C TYR A 125 0.27 -9.14 2.87
N SER A 126 0.60 -8.64 1.67
CA SER A 126 -0.14 -7.51 1.11
C SER A 126 -1.58 -7.91 0.79
N VAL A 127 -2.50 -7.16 1.36
CA VAL A 127 -3.93 -7.39 1.21
C VAL A 127 -4.34 -7.17 -0.24
N ARG A 128 -5.01 -8.16 -0.85
CA ARG A 128 -5.51 -8.05 -2.24
C ARG A 128 -4.40 -7.58 -3.18
N PHE A 129 -3.33 -8.36 -3.28
CA PHE A 129 -2.11 -7.98 -4.01
C PHE A 129 -2.39 -7.46 -5.42
N GLY A 130 -3.23 -8.16 -6.19
CA GLY A 130 -3.63 -7.74 -7.53
C GLY A 130 -4.25 -6.34 -7.55
N GLU A 131 -5.20 -6.11 -6.63
CA GLU A 131 -5.91 -4.83 -6.55
C GLU A 131 -5.06 -3.68 -5.99
N THR A 132 -4.18 -3.96 -5.04
CA THR A 132 -3.42 -2.90 -4.33
C THR A 132 -2.05 -2.62 -4.92
N MET A 133 -1.48 -3.58 -5.67
CA MET A 133 -0.11 -3.51 -6.19
C MET A 133 -0.02 -3.45 -7.71
N LEU A 134 -0.97 -4.05 -8.44
CA LEU A 134 -0.85 -4.25 -9.89
C LEU A 134 -1.91 -3.49 -10.69
N TRP A 135 -3.16 -3.48 -10.23
CA TRP A 135 -4.24 -2.74 -10.87
C TRP A 135 -3.93 -1.24 -10.86
N LEU A 136 -4.04 -0.58 -12.01
CA LEU A 136 -3.59 0.80 -12.18
C LEU A 136 -4.31 1.75 -11.20
N CYS A 137 -5.64 1.74 -11.18
CA CYS A 137 -6.43 2.55 -10.25
C CYS A 137 -6.10 2.22 -8.79
N GLY A 138 -6.06 0.94 -8.45
CA GLY A 138 -5.79 0.49 -7.09
C GLY A 138 -4.36 0.79 -6.64
N SER A 139 -3.35 0.48 -7.45
CA SER A 139 -1.94 0.70 -7.08
C SER A 139 -1.63 2.19 -6.87
N CYS A 140 -2.17 3.09 -7.69
CA CYS A 140 -2.04 4.53 -7.50
C CYS A 140 -2.58 4.99 -6.13
N ASN A 141 -3.67 4.38 -5.66
CA ASN A 141 -4.28 4.72 -4.38
C ASN A 141 -3.58 4.05 -3.17
N TYR A 142 -3.10 2.80 -3.30
CA TYR A 142 -2.58 2.03 -2.18
C TYR A 142 -1.05 1.94 -2.18
N LEU A 143 -0.42 1.38 -3.22
CA LEU A 143 1.03 1.25 -3.31
C LEU A 143 1.71 2.63 -3.34
N TRP A 144 1.32 3.49 -4.28
CA TRP A 144 1.92 4.83 -4.42
C TRP A 144 1.66 5.70 -3.20
N GLY A 145 0.43 5.66 -2.67
CA GLY A 145 0.10 6.35 -1.42
C GLY A 145 0.99 5.90 -0.27
N SER A 146 1.22 4.58 -0.11
CA SER A 146 2.09 4.05 0.95
C SER A 146 3.57 4.41 0.76
N VAL A 147 4.07 4.46 -0.48
CA VAL A 147 5.43 4.94 -0.76
C VAL A 147 5.59 6.40 -0.33
N ILE A 148 4.62 7.27 -0.62
CA ILE A 148 4.64 8.67 -0.20
C ILE A 148 4.59 8.77 1.33
N MET A 149 3.67 8.06 1.96
CA MET A 149 3.45 8.10 3.42
C MET A 149 4.64 7.56 4.22
N ILE A 150 5.15 6.39 3.87
CA ILE A 150 6.33 5.82 4.56
C ILE A 150 7.59 6.60 4.20
N GLY A 151 7.71 7.07 2.96
CA GLY A 151 8.78 7.96 2.52
C GLY A 151 8.86 9.23 3.36
N PHE A 152 7.70 9.85 3.66
CA PHE A 152 7.61 10.98 4.57
C PHE A 152 8.12 10.64 5.98
N LEU A 153 7.71 9.51 6.56
CA LEU A 153 8.19 9.09 7.89
C LEU A 153 9.70 8.82 7.91
N VAL A 154 10.23 8.15 6.88
CA VAL A 154 11.67 7.89 6.76
C VAL A 154 12.45 9.21 6.65
N TRP A 155 11.97 10.13 5.81
CA TRP A 155 12.57 11.47 5.67
C TRP A 155 12.50 12.25 7.00
N TYR A 156 11.34 12.27 7.66
CA TYR A 156 11.12 12.97 8.92
C TYR A 156 12.05 12.46 10.03
N ARG A 157 12.12 11.14 10.20
CA ARG A 157 13.02 10.50 11.16
C ARG A 157 14.49 10.84 10.89
N HIS A 158 14.89 10.85 9.62
CA HIS A 158 16.25 11.25 9.23
C HIS A 158 16.54 12.71 9.60
N GLN A 159 15.57 13.62 9.47
CA GLN A 159 15.73 14.99 9.93
C GLN A 159 15.87 15.07 11.47
N LEU A 160 15.09 14.31 12.23
CA LEU A 160 15.22 14.23 13.70
C LEU A 160 16.63 13.77 14.12
N GLU A 161 17.21 12.77 13.46
CA GLU A 161 18.56 12.29 13.74
C GLU A 161 19.65 13.35 13.43
N ARG A 162 19.43 14.23 12.45
CA ARG A 162 20.37 15.29 12.04
C ARG A 162 20.27 16.57 12.87
N THR A 163 19.21 16.74 13.66
CA THR A 163 18.89 18.00 14.37
C THR A 163 19.94 18.37 15.45
N GLY A 164 20.83 17.48 15.84
CA GLY A 164 21.99 17.79 16.69
C GLY A 164 23.03 18.71 16.03
N ASN A 165 23.06 18.79 14.69
CA ASN A 165 23.93 19.64 13.91
C ASN A 165 23.14 20.84 13.36
N THR A 166 23.78 22.02 13.24
CA THR A 166 23.15 23.21 12.64
C THR A 166 22.62 22.89 11.24
N MET A 167 21.29 22.99 11.07
CA MET A 167 20.65 22.76 9.76
C MET A 167 21.15 23.79 8.75
N LYS A 168 21.69 23.31 7.61
CA LYS A 168 22.24 24.18 6.57
C LYS A 168 21.15 25.04 5.89
N TYR A 169 19.91 24.51 5.77
CA TYR A 169 18.79 25.18 5.08
C TYR A 169 17.48 25.00 5.88
N PRO A 170 17.29 25.68 7.02
CA PRO A 170 16.15 25.42 7.90
C PRO A 170 14.80 25.79 7.26
N VAL A 171 14.73 26.88 6.50
CA VAL A 171 13.50 27.33 5.82
C VAL A 171 13.12 26.36 4.72
N LEU A 172 14.05 25.95 3.87
CA LEU A 172 13.78 24.96 2.82
C LEU A 172 13.32 23.62 3.40
N THR A 173 13.94 23.16 4.49
CA THR A 173 13.55 21.92 5.16
C THR A 173 12.12 22.03 5.75
N ALA A 174 11.73 23.21 6.26
CA ALA A 174 10.39 23.47 6.75
C ALA A 174 9.36 23.46 5.60
N ILE A 175 9.67 24.05 4.46
CA ILE A 175 8.80 24.03 3.26
C ILE A 175 8.66 22.61 2.74
N ILE A 176 9.76 21.88 2.56
CA ILE A 176 9.72 20.46 2.13
C ILE A 176 8.90 19.64 3.12
N GLY A 177 9.08 19.85 4.43
CA GLY A 177 8.33 19.17 5.49
C GLY A 177 6.83 19.40 5.38
N PHE A 178 6.40 20.65 5.11
CA PHE A 178 4.98 20.95 4.90
C PHE A 178 4.42 20.27 3.65
N VAL A 179 5.07 20.44 2.50
CA VAL A 179 4.59 19.91 1.20
C VAL A 179 4.56 18.38 1.23
N PHE A 180 5.62 17.75 1.74
CA PHE A 180 5.68 16.29 1.85
C PHE A 180 4.66 15.76 2.88
N GLY A 181 4.49 16.46 4.01
CA GLY A 181 3.46 16.15 4.99
C GLY A 181 2.06 16.28 4.41
N LEU A 182 1.77 17.34 3.65
CA LEU A 182 0.49 17.55 2.97
C LEU A 182 0.18 16.39 2.01
N ALA A 183 1.16 16.00 1.18
CA ALA A 183 1.00 14.87 0.28
C ALA A 183 0.75 13.56 1.06
N ALA A 184 1.52 13.26 2.10
CA ALA A 184 1.34 12.08 2.94
C ALA A 184 0.01 12.08 3.71
N GLY A 185 -0.48 13.26 4.09
CA GLY A 185 -1.78 13.45 4.73
C GLY A 185 -2.97 13.29 3.78
N TRP A 186 -2.77 13.39 2.47
CA TRP A 186 -3.85 13.39 1.47
C TRP A 186 -3.88 12.14 0.57
N CYS A 187 -3.26 11.04 1.03
CA CYS A 187 -3.20 9.79 0.26
C CYS A 187 -4.34 8.82 0.56
N ASN A 188 -4.55 8.50 1.86
CA ASN A 188 -5.53 7.50 2.28
C ASN A 188 -5.97 7.76 3.72
N GLU A 189 -7.26 7.67 4.01
CA GLU A 189 -7.89 8.21 5.22
C GLU A 189 -7.32 7.64 6.53
N ASN A 190 -7.41 6.32 6.70
CA ASN A 190 -6.96 5.66 7.93
C ASN A 190 -5.43 5.58 8.04
N THR A 191 -4.75 5.35 6.92
CA THR A 191 -3.28 5.26 6.89
C THR A 191 -2.65 6.62 7.14
N SER A 192 -3.17 7.71 6.57
CA SER A 192 -2.69 9.08 6.82
C SER A 192 -2.92 9.50 8.28
N GLY A 193 -4.03 9.05 8.90
CA GLY A 193 -4.23 9.19 10.35
C GLY A 193 -3.14 8.49 11.16
N GLY A 194 -2.74 7.28 10.74
CA GLY A 194 -1.59 6.55 11.29
C GLY A 194 -0.27 7.29 11.12
N ILE A 195 -0.03 7.91 9.97
CA ILE A 195 1.16 8.76 9.72
C ILE A 195 1.21 9.95 10.68
N PHE A 196 0.07 10.61 10.90
CA PHE A 196 -0.02 11.71 11.87
C PHE A 196 0.30 11.24 13.29
N LEU A 197 -0.24 10.10 13.70
CA LEU A 197 0.07 9.50 15.00
C LEU A 197 1.56 9.11 15.12
N ALA A 198 2.14 8.52 14.08
CA ALA A 198 3.56 8.18 14.03
C ALA A 198 4.45 9.44 14.13
N TRP A 199 4.08 10.53 13.44
CA TRP A 199 4.74 11.82 13.56
C TRP A 199 4.72 12.33 15.00
N ILE A 200 3.59 12.25 15.72
CA ILE A 200 3.48 12.61 17.14
C ILE A 200 4.44 11.77 17.98
N PHE A 201 4.43 10.44 17.84
CA PHE A 201 5.29 9.54 18.60
C PHE A 201 6.78 9.83 18.38
N PHE A 202 7.22 9.97 17.13
CA PHE A 202 8.64 10.22 16.85
C PHE A 202 9.09 11.60 17.34
N THR A 203 8.24 12.63 17.21
CA THR A 203 8.50 13.96 17.75
C THR A 203 8.62 13.91 19.27
N TRP A 204 7.68 13.25 19.94
CA TRP A 204 7.65 13.12 21.40
C TRP A 204 8.87 12.37 21.94
N ILE A 205 9.25 11.24 21.32
CA ILE A 205 10.44 10.47 21.71
C ILE A 205 11.72 11.29 21.51
N TYR A 206 11.82 12.03 20.41
CA TYR A 206 12.95 12.92 20.18
C TYR A 206 13.08 13.96 21.29
N LEU A 207 12.01 14.64 21.65
CA LEU A 207 11.99 15.64 22.69
C LEU A 207 12.30 15.04 24.07
N MET A 208 11.80 13.84 24.38
CA MET A 208 12.12 13.13 25.62
C MET A 208 13.58 12.76 25.73
N ASN A 209 14.19 12.25 24.64
CA ASN A 209 15.60 11.84 24.66
C ASN A 209 16.52 13.04 24.81
N ARG A 210 16.27 14.13 24.08
CA ARG A 210 17.03 15.38 24.20
C ARG A 210 16.97 15.95 25.61
N ASN A 211 15.84 15.84 26.28
CA ASN A 211 15.68 16.29 27.67
C ASN A 211 16.51 15.45 28.66
N ALA A 212 16.77 14.18 28.38
CA ALA A 212 17.60 13.32 29.24
C ALA A 212 19.07 13.71 29.17
N ASP A 213 19.56 14.05 27.96
CA ASP A 213 20.99 14.44 27.75
C ASP A 213 21.35 15.80 28.36
N THR A 214 20.33 16.66 28.59
CA THR A 214 20.53 17.99 29.22
C THR A 214 20.35 17.99 30.75
N MET A 215 20.03 16.84 31.38
CA MET A 215 19.81 16.74 32.84
C MET A 215 21.10 16.58 33.68
N GLU A 216 22.27 16.50 33.09
CA GLU A 216 23.55 16.42 33.83
C GLU A 216 24.06 17.76 34.40
N GLY A 217 23.30 18.87 34.21
CA GLY A 217 23.60 20.20 34.77
C GLY A 217 22.55 20.67 35.78
N ASP A 218 22.99 21.34 36.84
CA ASP A 218 22.24 21.80 38.01
C ASP A 218 21.14 22.86 37.73
N ASN A 219 20.87 23.22 36.49
CA ASN A 219 19.86 24.19 36.08
C ASN A 219 18.59 23.48 35.57
N ARG A 220 17.59 23.34 36.46
CA ARG A 220 16.22 22.91 36.10
C ARG A 220 15.49 23.96 35.27
N GLU A 221 15.80 24.09 34.01
CA GLU A 221 14.94 24.86 33.09
C GLU A 221 13.52 24.29 33.07
N SER A 222 12.53 25.19 33.00
CA SER A 222 11.10 24.79 32.90
C SER A 222 10.92 23.93 31.63
N TRP A 223 10.08 22.89 31.73
CA TRP A 223 9.71 22.02 30.60
C TRP A 223 9.17 22.81 29.39
N LEU A 224 8.52 23.95 29.63
CA LEU A 224 8.04 24.87 28.57
C LEU A 224 9.20 25.59 27.83
N THR A 225 10.26 25.97 28.54
CA THR A 225 11.46 26.57 27.93
C THR A 225 12.17 25.54 27.05
N ARG A 226 12.26 24.30 27.50
CA ARG A 226 12.88 23.16 26.79
C ARG A 226 12.08 22.76 25.54
N LEU A 227 10.74 22.80 25.58
CA LEU A 227 9.92 22.65 24.41
C LEU A 227 10.22 23.72 23.36
N LYS A 228 10.30 25.00 23.80
CA LYS A 228 10.58 26.12 22.88
C LYS A 228 11.97 26.04 22.21
N THR A 229 12.98 25.58 22.94
CA THR A 229 14.34 25.42 22.41
C THR A 229 14.58 24.15 21.63
N GLY A 230 13.75 23.11 21.85
CA GLY A 230 13.83 21.78 21.22
C GLY A 230 13.07 21.64 19.92
N VAL A 231 11.98 22.37 19.76
CA VAL A 231 11.11 22.27 18.59
C VAL A 231 11.65 23.14 17.46
N GLN A 232 11.87 22.54 16.31
CA GLN A 232 12.32 23.25 15.09
C GLN A 232 11.14 23.46 14.12
N ALA A 233 11.26 24.49 13.26
CA ALA A 233 10.21 24.88 12.32
C ALA A 233 9.71 23.69 11.46
N TYR A 234 10.62 22.85 10.95
CA TYR A 234 10.24 21.69 10.12
C TYR A 234 9.40 20.63 10.89
N MET A 235 9.57 20.53 12.21
CA MET A 235 8.75 19.60 13.01
C MET A 235 7.28 20.07 13.00
N ILE A 236 7.06 21.37 13.22
CA ILE A 236 5.72 21.95 13.20
C ILE A 236 5.12 21.89 11.80
N THR A 237 5.87 22.35 10.80
CA THR A 237 5.35 22.42 9.43
C THR A 237 5.06 21.04 8.84
N SER A 238 5.87 20.01 9.16
CA SER A 238 5.60 18.63 8.75
C SER A 238 4.27 18.12 9.31
N GLY A 239 4.05 18.28 10.62
CA GLY A 239 2.80 17.88 11.27
C GLY A 239 1.60 18.68 10.77
N ALA A 240 1.79 20.01 10.58
CA ALA A 240 0.76 20.87 9.99
C ALA A 240 0.39 20.42 8.57
N GLY A 241 1.39 20.05 7.76
CA GLY A 241 1.16 19.50 6.41
C GLY A 241 0.30 18.24 6.45
N VAL A 242 0.68 17.23 7.28
CA VAL A 242 -0.10 16.00 7.42
C VAL A 242 -1.53 16.30 7.92
N ALA A 243 -1.69 17.17 8.92
CA ALA A 243 -3.00 17.56 9.42
C ALA A 243 -3.85 18.26 8.36
N CYS A 244 -3.28 19.17 7.57
CA CYS A 244 -3.99 19.84 6.46
C CYS A 244 -4.46 18.83 5.40
N GLY A 245 -3.60 17.88 5.00
CA GLY A 245 -3.98 16.84 4.04
C GLY A 245 -5.10 15.93 4.58
N LEU A 246 -5.00 15.53 5.84
CA LEU A 246 -6.03 14.72 6.50
C LEU A 246 -7.36 15.48 6.60
N LEU A 247 -7.33 16.74 6.99
CA LEU A 247 -8.52 17.60 7.06
C LEU A 247 -9.14 17.76 5.67
N ALA A 248 -8.34 17.96 4.62
CA ALA A 248 -8.83 18.04 3.25
C ALA A 248 -9.57 16.75 2.85
N MET A 249 -9.09 15.57 3.26
CA MET A 249 -9.82 14.31 3.01
C MET A 249 -11.12 14.22 3.79
N VAL A 250 -11.09 14.49 5.11
CA VAL A 250 -12.28 14.37 5.98
C VAL A 250 -13.37 15.38 5.59
N LEU A 251 -12.97 16.55 5.10
CA LEU A 251 -13.90 17.61 4.68
C LEU A 251 -14.32 17.47 3.20
N CYS A 252 -13.87 16.43 2.49
CA CYS A 252 -14.20 16.20 1.10
C CYS A 252 -15.72 16.04 0.91
N PRO A 253 -16.36 16.86 0.04
CA PRO A 253 -17.79 16.75 -0.20
C PRO A 253 -18.19 15.40 -0.82
N GLY A 254 -17.35 14.84 -1.71
CA GLY A 254 -17.60 13.57 -2.42
C GLY A 254 -17.68 12.34 -1.52
N ILE A 255 -17.17 12.39 -0.26
CA ILE A 255 -17.33 11.27 0.68
C ILE A 255 -18.78 11.09 1.12
N ARG A 256 -19.54 12.18 1.23
CA ARG A 256 -20.91 12.14 1.78
C ARG A 256 -21.84 11.27 0.95
N SER A 257 -21.69 11.29 -0.37
CA SER A 257 -22.50 10.47 -1.29
C SER A 257 -22.29 8.95 -1.11
N ARG A 258 -21.12 8.52 -0.61
CA ARG A 258 -20.79 7.11 -0.39
C ARG A 258 -21.29 6.55 0.96
N VAL A 259 -21.55 7.41 1.94
CA VAL A 259 -21.96 6.99 3.30
C VAL A 259 -23.44 6.63 3.34
N ASP A 260 -24.25 7.23 2.46
CA ASP A 260 -25.70 7.05 2.45
C ASP A 260 -26.17 5.73 1.80
N ASP A 261 -25.28 5.00 1.11
CA ASP A 261 -25.59 3.77 0.33
C ASP A 261 -25.42 2.46 1.13
N THR A 262 -25.31 2.51 2.46
CA THR A 262 -25.03 1.28 3.22
C THR A 262 -26.19 0.81 4.06
N ASP A 263 -26.69 -0.41 3.78
CA ASP A 263 -27.69 -1.17 4.55
C ASP A 263 -27.12 -1.66 5.90
N GLU A 264 -26.82 -0.77 6.83
CA GLU A 264 -26.47 -1.17 8.19
C GLU A 264 -27.73 -1.35 9.05
N THR A 265 -27.98 -2.57 9.48
CA THR A 265 -29.16 -2.95 10.29
C THR A 265 -29.08 -2.43 11.75
N PHE A 266 -27.87 -2.18 12.26
CA PHE A 266 -27.68 -1.74 13.65
C PHE A 266 -27.56 -0.21 13.76
N THR A 267 -28.08 0.35 14.88
CA THR A 267 -28.00 1.78 15.18
C THR A 267 -27.36 2.04 16.55
N GLY A 268 -26.89 3.25 16.80
CA GLY A 268 -26.32 3.68 18.08
C GLY A 268 -25.13 2.85 18.55
N LEU A 269 -25.11 2.44 19.81
CA LEU A 269 -24.02 1.66 20.41
C LEU A 269 -23.86 0.27 19.76
N ALA A 270 -24.97 -0.38 19.39
CA ALA A 270 -24.91 -1.68 18.73
C ALA A 270 -24.21 -1.61 17.37
N LYS A 271 -24.37 -0.52 16.62
CA LYS A 271 -23.64 -0.24 15.38
C LYS A 271 -22.13 -0.17 15.64
N LEU A 272 -21.69 0.56 16.65
CA LEU A 272 -20.27 0.69 16.99
C LEU A 272 -19.66 -0.64 17.43
N LEU A 273 -20.37 -1.43 18.23
CA LEU A 273 -19.94 -2.77 18.65
C LEU A 273 -19.85 -3.74 17.47
N SER A 274 -20.83 -3.71 16.57
CA SER A 274 -20.81 -4.52 15.34
C SER A 274 -19.60 -4.16 14.45
N ARG A 275 -19.33 -2.87 14.24
CA ARG A 275 -18.16 -2.41 13.48
C ARG A 275 -16.84 -2.79 14.15
N PHE A 276 -16.74 -2.61 15.48
CA PHE A 276 -15.57 -3.03 16.25
C PHE A 276 -15.28 -4.52 16.07
N TYR A 277 -16.33 -5.37 16.19
CA TYR A 277 -16.21 -6.81 15.98
C TYR A 277 -15.75 -7.15 14.56
N LYS A 278 -16.40 -6.58 13.54
CA LYS A 278 -16.04 -6.81 12.14
C LYS A 278 -14.60 -6.38 11.82
N ILE A 279 -14.16 -5.23 12.34
CA ILE A 279 -12.76 -4.78 12.18
C ILE A 279 -11.80 -5.78 12.85
N THR A 280 -12.13 -6.27 14.05
CA THR A 280 -11.29 -7.23 14.77
C THR A 280 -11.16 -8.53 14.00
N VAL A 281 -12.25 -9.05 13.46
CA VAL A 281 -12.26 -10.25 12.60
C VAL A 281 -11.43 -10.02 11.33
N SER A 282 -11.61 -8.87 10.66
CA SER A 282 -10.82 -8.54 9.46
C SER A 282 -9.31 -8.45 9.77
N ILE A 283 -8.92 -7.90 10.92
CA ILE A 283 -7.50 -7.88 11.33
C ILE A 283 -6.97 -9.30 11.53
N GLU A 284 -7.74 -10.17 12.15
CA GLU A 284 -7.36 -11.57 12.37
C GLU A 284 -7.25 -12.33 11.04
N GLU A 285 -8.25 -12.24 10.17
CA GLU A 285 -8.26 -12.90 8.87
C GLU A 285 -7.12 -12.43 7.95
N LEU A 286 -6.87 -11.12 7.89
CA LEU A 286 -5.88 -10.55 6.98
C LEU A 286 -4.44 -10.65 7.51
N PHE A 287 -4.24 -10.58 8.82
CA PHE A 287 -2.92 -10.44 9.43
C PHE A 287 -2.62 -11.43 10.56
N GLY A 288 -3.45 -12.46 10.78
CA GLY A 288 -3.28 -13.41 11.88
C GLY A 288 -1.89 -14.05 11.92
N GLU A 289 -1.33 -14.47 10.78
CA GLU A 289 0.03 -15.00 10.68
C GLU A 289 1.09 -13.95 11.12
N VAL A 290 0.94 -12.71 10.68
CA VAL A 290 1.88 -11.61 11.03
C VAL A 290 1.79 -11.27 12.52
N LEU A 291 0.58 -11.28 13.08
CA LEU A 291 0.35 -11.04 14.52
C LEU A 291 0.95 -12.16 15.37
N ILE A 292 0.84 -13.41 14.96
CA ILE A 292 1.48 -14.55 15.63
C ILE A 292 3.00 -14.41 15.58
N LEU A 293 3.59 -14.08 14.43
CA LEU A 293 5.03 -13.85 14.29
C LEU A 293 5.51 -12.69 15.18
N LEU A 294 4.74 -11.59 15.22
CA LEU A 294 5.02 -10.44 16.07
C LEU A 294 4.96 -10.84 17.56
N LEU A 295 3.94 -11.58 17.97
CA LEU A 295 3.79 -12.06 19.34
C LEU A 295 4.97 -12.96 19.75
N ILE A 296 5.36 -13.92 18.91
CA ILE A 296 6.51 -14.78 19.15
C ILE A 296 7.79 -13.93 19.32
N ALA A 297 8.01 -12.96 18.43
CA ALA A 297 9.17 -12.08 18.52
C ALA A 297 9.17 -11.25 19.82
N ILE A 298 8.00 -10.71 20.21
CA ILE A 298 7.82 -9.98 21.49
C ILE A 298 8.14 -10.87 22.69
N VAL A 299 7.62 -12.09 22.72
CA VAL A 299 7.91 -13.06 23.80
C VAL A 299 9.42 -13.32 23.91
N ILE A 300 10.10 -13.54 22.79
CA ILE A 300 11.56 -13.71 22.76
C ILE A 300 12.27 -12.47 23.32
N LEU A 301 11.86 -11.25 22.93
CA LEU A 301 12.45 -10.01 23.43
C LEU A 301 12.27 -9.83 24.94
N VAL A 302 11.11 -10.21 25.47
CA VAL A 302 10.83 -10.20 26.92
C VAL A 302 11.71 -11.21 27.65
N LEU A 303 11.81 -12.45 27.17
CA LEU A 303 12.67 -13.50 27.74
C LEU A 303 14.15 -13.10 27.71
N GLN A 304 14.59 -12.43 26.65
CA GLN A 304 15.95 -11.88 26.52
C GLN A 304 16.18 -10.61 27.35
N LYS A 305 15.18 -10.15 28.12
CA LYS A 305 15.24 -8.94 28.96
C LYS A 305 15.70 -7.69 28.17
N LYS A 306 15.31 -7.57 26.90
CA LYS A 306 15.64 -6.41 26.06
C LYS A 306 14.87 -5.15 26.50
N TRP A 307 13.68 -5.32 27.04
CA TRP A 307 12.80 -4.24 27.52
C TRP A 307 12.95 -4.07 29.05
N LYS A 308 14.06 -3.44 29.45
CA LYS A 308 14.42 -3.25 30.86
C LYS A 308 13.62 -2.14 31.58
N SER A 309 12.98 -1.26 30.84
CA SER A 309 12.23 -0.13 31.39
C SER A 309 11.06 0.22 30.51
N TRP A 310 10.05 0.88 31.08
CA TRP A 310 8.91 1.41 30.32
C TRP A 310 9.36 2.33 29.15
N LYS A 311 10.36 3.19 29.40
CA LYS A 311 10.93 4.05 28.36
C LYS A 311 11.49 3.23 27.20
N ALA A 312 12.16 2.11 27.45
CA ALA A 312 12.69 1.26 26.40
C ALA A 312 11.58 0.60 25.56
N VAL A 313 10.46 0.24 26.18
CA VAL A 313 9.27 -0.30 25.49
C VAL A 313 8.64 0.74 24.58
N VAL A 314 8.30 1.91 25.13
CA VAL A 314 7.57 2.97 24.39
C VAL A 314 8.41 3.59 23.27
N SER A 315 9.75 3.59 23.42
CA SER A 315 10.67 4.08 22.39
C SER A 315 11.06 3.00 21.36
N ASN A 316 10.55 1.75 21.50
CA ASN A 316 10.83 0.68 20.55
C ASN A 316 9.96 0.85 19.30
N GLU A 317 10.58 0.83 18.13
CA GLU A 317 9.89 1.06 16.85
C GLU A 317 8.87 -0.02 16.52
N SER A 318 9.10 -1.27 16.96
CA SER A 318 8.11 -2.33 16.80
C SER A 318 6.82 -2.00 17.54
N VAL A 319 6.92 -1.46 18.77
CA VAL A 319 5.77 -1.05 19.58
C VAL A 319 5.06 0.16 18.93
N ILE A 320 5.83 1.16 18.48
CA ILE A 320 5.27 2.35 17.85
C ILE A 320 4.48 1.98 16.61
N PHE A 321 5.08 1.24 15.68
CA PHE A 321 4.40 0.84 14.44
C PHE A 321 3.24 -0.13 14.70
N GLY A 322 3.34 -0.99 15.71
CA GLY A 322 2.22 -1.84 16.15
C GLY A 322 1.03 -1.02 16.66
N LEU A 323 1.27 -0.01 17.51
CA LEU A 323 0.22 0.90 17.98
C LEU A 323 -0.37 1.75 16.85
N VAL A 324 0.46 2.22 15.92
CA VAL A 324 0.00 2.95 14.73
C VAL A 324 -0.88 2.07 13.86
N ALA A 325 -0.51 0.81 13.65
CA ALA A 325 -1.33 -0.16 12.90
C ALA A 325 -2.70 -0.38 13.56
N LEU A 326 -2.74 -0.61 14.89
CA LEU A 326 -3.98 -0.77 15.62
C LEU A 326 -4.85 0.49 15.55
N ALA A 327 -4.27 1.66 15.76
CA ALA A 327 -5.00 2.92 15.68
C ALA A 327 -5.57 3.16 14.27
N SER A 328 -4.80 2.87 13.22
CA SER A 328 -5.24 2.99 11.83
C SER A 328 -6.37 2.01 11.50
N SER A 329 -6.34 0.80 12.06
CA SER A 329 -7.41 -0.19 11.88
C SER A 329 -8.71 0.30 12.52
N TYR A 330 -8.66 0.68 13.79
CA TYR A 330 -9.86 1.09 14.52
C TYR A 330 -10.34 2.50 14.17
N ALA A 331 -9.54 3.32 13.48
CA ALA A 331 -10.03 4.56 12.86
C ALA A 331 -11.16 4.30 11.83
N LEU A 332 -11.20 3.11 11.24
CA LEU A 332 -12.25 2.68 10.30
C LEU A 332 -13.62 2.48 10.96
N ILE A 333 -13.73 2.51 12.29
CA ILE A 333 -15.00 2.36 13.02
C ILE A 333 -16.03 3.46 12.70
N VAL A 334 -15.57 4.61 12.23
CA VAL A 334 -16.44 5.74 11.89
C VAL A 334 -17.19 5.58 10.56
N ILE A 335 -16.71 4.66 9.69
CA ILE A 335 -17.31 4.35 8.40
C ILE A 335 -17.97 2.97 8.41
N PRO A 336 -18.86 2.63 7.46
CA PRO A 336 -19.36 1.27 7.26
C PRO A 336 -18.20 0.26 7.10
N PRO A 337 -18.43 -1.06 7.31
CA PRO A 337 -17.37 -2.06 7.19
C PRO A 337 -16.61 -1.91 5.87
N PRO A 338 -15.30 -1.60 5.93
CA PRO A 338 -14.53 -1.31 4.74
C PRO A 338 -14.18 -2.60 3.98
N THR A 339 -13.95 -2.46 2.68
CA THR A 339 -13.38 -3.55 1.87
C THR A 339 -11.98 -3.93 2.37
N PRO A 340 -11.53 -5.19 2.18
CA PRO A 340 -10.22 -5.66 2.65
C PRO A 340 -9.05 -4.75 2.25
N ARG A 341 -9.05 -4.19 1.04
CA ARG A 341 -8.00 -3.29 0.54
C ARG A 341 -7.79 -2.02 1.39
N ALA A 342 -8.79 -1.58 2.17
CA ALA A 342 -8.64 -0.45 3.08
C ALA A 342 -7.63 -0.71 4.21
N TYR A 343 -7.36 -1.98 4.53
CA TYR A 343 -6.35 -2.39 5.54
C TYR A 343 -4.93 -2.46 4.97
N TYR A 344 -4.70 -2.15 3.69
CA TYR A 344 -3.39 -2.26 3.07
C TYR A 344 -2.30 -1.49 3.83
N GLY A 345 -2.53 -0.22 4.15
CA GLY A 345 -1.58 0.61 4.92
C GLY A 345 -1.34 0.11 6.35
N VAL A 346 -2.37 -0.46 6.98
CA VAL A 346 -2.25 -1.16 8.27
C VAL A 346 -1.25 -2.30 8.18
N GLY A 347 -1.33 -3.12 7.11
CA GLY A 347 -0.39 -4.18 6.83
C GLY A 347 1.05 -3.66 6.74
N VAL A 348 1.28 -2.55 6.04
CA VAL A 348 2.62 -1.94 5.92
C VAL A 348 3.20 -1.57 7.30
N PHE A 349 2.40 -0.98 8.20
CA PHE A 349 2.84 -0.69 9.56
C PHE A 349 3.14 -1.97 10.36
N LEU A 350 2.29 -3.00 10.26
CA LEU A 350 2.50 -4.29 10.90
C LEU A 350 3.78 -4.98 10.38
N PHE A 351 4.07 -4.88 9.07
CA PHE A 351 5.30 -5.44 8.50
C PHE A 351 6.54 -4.79 9.13
N ILE A 352 6.57 -3.46 9.23
CA ILE A 352 7.66 -2.74 9.87
C ILE A 352 7.79 -3.17 11.34
N ALA A 353 6.66 -3.24 12.08
CA ALA A 353 6.63 -3.65 13.47
C ALA A 353 7.20 -5.06 13.67
N CYS A 354 6.75 -6.02 12.87
CA CYS A 354 7.15 -7.42 12.96
C CYS A 354 8.62 -7.63 12.58
N ILE A 355 9.07 -7.04 11.45
CA ILE A 355 10.46 -7.15 11.00
C ILE A 355 11.41 -6.51 12.02
N GLN A 356 11.02 -5.37 12.63
CA GLN A 356 11.80 -4.73 13.68
C GLN A 356 11.90 -5.65 14.92
N ALA A 357 10.79 -6.24 15.37
CA ALA A 357 10.81 -7.16 16.52
C ALA A 357 11.71 -8.37 16.26
N ILE A 358 11.57 -9.03 15.09
CA ILE A 358 12.41 -10.14 14.66
C ILE A 358 13.90 -9.72 14.61
N ARG A 359 14.16 -8.50 14.14
CA ARG A 359 15.51 -7.95 14.03
C ARG A 359 16.16 -7.70 15.39
N ASP A 360 15.39 -7.27 16.38
CA ASP A 360 15.86 -6.93 17.73
C ASP A 360 16.16 -8.17 18.60
N CYS A 361 15.59 -9.34 18.26
CA CYS A 361 15.92 -10.61 18.91
C CYS A 361 17.43 -10.92 18.82
N ASP A 362 18.05 -11.28 19.94
CA ASP A 362 19.49 -11.57 19.98
C ASP A 362 19.81 -12.91 19.28
N GLN A 363 20.77 -12.87 18.37
CA GLN A 363 21.20 -14.03 17.57
C GLN A 363 22.27 -14.89 18.28
N LYS A 364 22.73 -14.50 19.46
CA LYS A 364 23.74 -15.25 20.17
C LYS A 364 23.26 -16.64 20.62
N GLU A 365 21.97 -16.76 20.83
CA GLU A 365 21.32 -18.03 21.10
C GLU A 365 21.08 -18.80 19.81
N PHE A 366 21.58 -20.02 19.72
CA PHE A 366 21.45 -20.86 18.52
C PHE A 366 19.99 -21.04 18.07
N THR A 367 19.09 -21.30 19.03
CA THR A 367 17.66 -21.49 18.76
C THR A 367 17.03 -20.26 18.08
N VAL A 368 17.35 -19.05 18.58
CA VAL A 368 16.83 -17.80 17.99
C VAL A 368 17.41 -17.55 16.60
N ALA A 369 18.70 -17.84 16.41
CA ALA A 369 19.34 -17.74 15.11
C ALA A 369 18.70 -18.72 14.11
N LEU A 370 18.46 -19.97 14.52
CA LEU A 370 17.81 -21.00 13.70
C LEU A 370 16.40 -20.60 13.30
N LEU A 371 15.58 -20.12 14.25
CA LEU A 371 14.22 -19.66 13.97
C LEU A 371 14.20 -18.49 12.96
N ARG A 372 15.10 -17.52 13.09
CA ARG A 372 15.20 -16.37 12.19
C ARG A 372 15.58 -16.75 10.77
N TYR A 373 16.66 -17.53 10.64
CA TYR A 373 17.12 -17.95 9.31
C TYR A 373 16.18 -18.98 8.69
N GLY A 374 15.57 -19.85 9.52
CA GLY A 374 14.53 -20.77 9.09
C GLY A 374 13.30 -20.05 8.54
N LEU A 375 12.81 -19.02 9.26
CA LEU A 375 11.72 -18.19 8.80
C LEU A 375 12.05 -17.52 7.45
N ALA A 376 13.23 -16.91 7.32
CA ALA A 376 13.64 -16.29 6.06
C ALA A 376 13.72 -17.30 4.91
N ALA A 377 14.28 -18.49 5.17
CA ALA A 377 14.37 -19.55 4.17
C ALA A 377 12.98 -20.04 3.72
N VAL A 378 12.08 -20.29 4.65
CA VAL A 378 10.69 -20.71 4.36
C VAL A 378 9.97 -19.63 3.55
N LEU A 379 10.05 -18.36 3.95
CA LEU A 379 9.41 -17.27 3.21
C LEU A 379 9.99 -17.09 1.80
N CYS A 380 11.32 -17.23 1.64
CA CYS A 380 11.94 -17.15 0.31
C CYS A 380 11.56 -18.33 -0.60
N LEU A 381 11.49 -19.54 -0.06
CA LEU A 381 11.01 -20.72 -0.81
C LEU A 381 9.54 -20.55 -1.20
N TRP A 382 8.71 -20.13 -0.26
CA TRP A 382 7.30 -19.85 -0.52
C TRP A 382 7.14 -18.78 -1.62
N LEU A 383 7.89 -17.67 -1.53
CA LEU A 383 7.89 -16.62 -2.55
C LEU A 383 8.27 -17.19 -3.92
N MET A 384 9.32 -18.01 -3.99
CA MET A 384 9.76 -18.59 -5.25
C MET A 384 8.67 -19.46 -5.91
N PHE A 385 8.05 -20.37 -5.13
CA PHE A 385 7.01 -21.25 -5.67
C PHE A 385 5.75 -20.45 -6.07
N THR A 386 5.27 -19.58 -5.20
CA THR A 386 4.07 -18.79 -5.48
C THR A 386 4.27 -17.77 -6.59
N TYR A 387 5.51 -17.27 -6.77
CA TYR A 387 5.84 -16.41 -7.89
C TYR A 387 5.57 -17.09 -9.23
N PHE A 388 6.11 -18.29 -9.44
CA PHE A 388 5.94 -18.98 -10.73
C PHE A 388 4.49 -19.43 -10.96
N ASP A 389 3.82 -19.92 -9.92
CA ASP A 389 2.42 -20.33 -10.00
C ASP A 389 1.51 -19.16 -10.40
N ASN A 390 1.61 -18.05 -9.67
CA ASN A 390 0.82 -16.86 -9.96
C ASN A 390 1.22 -16.19 -11.29
N MET A 391 2.50 -16.25 -11.70
CA MET A 391 2.94 -15.75 -12.99
C MET A 391 2.25 -16.49 -14.14
N ILE A 392 2.14 -17.82 -14.04
CA ILE A 392 1.46 -18.66 -15.05
C ILE A 392 -0.03 -18.29 -15.09
N ASN A 393 -0.68 -18.14 -13.95
CA ASN A 393 -2.10 -17.76 -13.88
C ASN A 393 -2.35 -16.35 -14.44
N LEU A 394 -1.51 -15.37 -14.09
CA LEU A 394 -1.57 -14.03 -14.68
C LEU A 394 -1.38 -14.04 -16.19
N TRP A 395 -0.47 -14.87 -16.69
CA TRP A 395 -0.27 -15.02 -18.13
C TRP A 395 -1.50 -15.60 -18.84
N ARG A 396 -2.16 -16.60 -18.23
CA ARG A 396 -3.42 -17.18 -18.75
C ARG A 396 -4.54 -16.13 -18.75
N ILE A 397 -4.72 -15.38 -17.66
CA ILE A 397 -5.70 -14.29 -17.58
C ILE A 397 -5.42 -13.20 -18.61
N ASN A 398 -4.13 -12.83 -18.79
CA ASN A 398 -3.74 -11.85 -19.81
C ASN A 398 -4.10 -12.33 -21.23
N ARG A 399 -3.85 -13.59 -21.53
CA ARG A 399 -4.24 -14.19 -22.81
C ARG A 399 -5.75 -14.17 -23.02
N GLU A 400 -6.54 -14.57 -22.03
CA GLU A 400 -7.99 -14.53 -22.10
C GLU A 400 -8.53 -13.10 -22.22
N ASN A 401 -7.89 -12.14 -21.55
CA ASN A 401 -8.25 -10.74 -21.73
C ASN A 401 -7.98 -10.23 -23.14
N ASN A 402 -6.85 -10.59 -23.73
CA ASN A 402 -6.53 -10.21 -25.12
C ASN A 402 -7.53 -10.81 -26.11
N GLU A 403 -7.92 -12.09 -25.93
CA GLU A 403 -8.98 -12.72 -26.72
C GLU A 403 -10.30 -11.95 -26.64
N ARG A 404 -10.71 -11.57 -25.42
CA ARG A 404 -11.95 -10.79 -25.19
C ARG A 404 -11.91 -9.43 -25.88
N ILE A 405 -10.77 -8.72 -25.74
CA ILE A 405 -10.58 -7.41 -26.40
C ILE A 405 -10.62 -7.57 -27.93
N GLU A 406 -9.98 -8.60 -28.47
CA GLU A 406 -9.99 -8.86 -29.91
C GLU A 406 -11.42 -9.12 -30.44
N LEU A 407 -12.23 -9.88 -29.71
CA LEU A 407 -13.63 -10.11 -30.04
C LEU A 407 -14.43 -8.80 -30.07
N ILE A 408 -14.23 -7.94 -29.07
CA ILE A 408 -14.93 -6.64 -28.98
C ILE A 408 -14.48 -5.69 -30.10
N VAL A 409 -13.17 -5.61 -30.35
CA VAL A 409 -12.61 -4.73 -31.39
C VAL A 409 -13.07 -5.17 -32.78
N ASN A 410 -13.01 -6.47 -33.09
CA ASN A 410 -13.48 -7.00 -34.36
C ASN A 410 -14.97 -6.69 -34.59
N ALA A 411 -15.81 -6.84 -33.58
CA ALA A 411 -17.22 -6.49 -33.67
C ALA A 411 -17.46 -4.99 -33.90
N SER A 412 -16.62 -4.14 -33.30
CA SER A 412 -16.66 -2.68 -33.53
C SER A 412 -16.27 -2.32 -34.96
N GLU A 413 -15.26 -3.00 -35.55
CA GLU A 413 -14.78 -2.74 -36.90
C GLU A 413 -15.70 -3.32 -37.99
N ASP A 414 -16.12 -4.58 -37.82
CA ASP A 414 -16.89 -5.31 -38.86
C ASP A 414 -18.31 -4.80 -39.04
N ASN A 415 -18.98 -4.48 -37.92
CA ASN A 415 -20.40 -4.09 -37.91
C ASN A 415 -20.65 -2.63 -37.45
N GLY A 416 -19.61 -1.82 -37.35
CA GLY A 416 -19.70 -0.47 -36.75
C GLY A 416 -20.18 -0.50 -35.29
N GLY A 417 -19.92 -1.58 -34.58
CA GLY A 417 -20.29 -1.79 -33.17
C GLY A 417 -21.76 -2.15 -32.93
N SER A 418 -22.52 -2.43 -34.01
CA SER A 418 -23.96 -2.73 -33.91
C SER A 418 -24.22 -4.11 -33.34
N GLY A 419 -25.18 -4.17 -32.41
CA GLY A 419 -25.63 -5.42 -31.78
C GLY A 419 -24.88 -5.77 -30.50
N THR A 420 -25.14 -6.96 -29.96
CA THR A 420 -24.54 -7.45 -28.72
C THR A 420 -23.35 -8.33 -29.02
N VAL A 421 -22.19 -7.99 -28.45
CA VAL A 421 -20.98 -8.81 -28.49
C VAL A 421 -20.97 -9.74 -27.30
N VAL A 422 -20.96 -11.05 -27.54
CA VAL A 422 -20.90 -12.06 -26.49
C VAL A 422 -19.47 -12.56 -26.33
N ILE A 423 -18.88 -12.39 -25.15
CA ILE A 423 -17.51 -12.79 -24.83
C ILE A 423 -17.48 -13.86 -23.74
N PRO A 424 -16.43 -14.68 -23.66
CA PRO A 424 -16.27 -15.63 -22.56
C PRO A 424 -15.85 -14.93 -21.26
N ARG A 425 -16.37 -15.41 -20.10
CA ARG A 425 -15.86 -15.03 -18.78
C ARG A 425 -14.46 -15.57 -18.57
N PHE A 426 -13.70 -14.95 -17.66
CA PHE A 426 -12.43 -15.49 -17.18
C PHE A 426 -12.67 -16.82 -16.49
N ARG A 427 -11.77 -17.78 -16.69
CA ARG A 427 -11.82 -19.06 -15.98
C ARG A 427 -11.50 -18.84 -14.49
N GLU A 428 -12.36 -19.37 -13.62
CA GLU A 428 -12.25 -19.22 -12.18
C GLU A 428 -10.96 -19.86 -11.61
N GLU A 429 -10.50 -20.96 -12.22
CA GLU A 429 -9.29 -21.66 -11.77
C GLU A 429 -8.01 -20.84 -11.91
N PHE A 430 -8.00 -19.79 -12.74
CA PHE A 430 -6.83 -18.91 -12.91
C PHE A 430 -6.88 -17.68 -12.00
N GLN A 431 -8.06 -17.41 -11.42
CA GLN A 431 -8.26 -16.27 -10.54
C GLN A 431 -7.61 -16.53 -9.18
N ASN A 432 -6.94 -15.51 -8.64
CA ASN A 432 -6.31 -15.58 -7.32
C ASN A 432 -6.06 -14.16 -6.77
N PRO A 433 -5.66 -13.99 -5.49
CA PRO A 433 -5.43 -12.68 -4.89
C PRO A 433 -4.35 -11.82 -5.56
N TYR A 434 -3.52 -12.39 -6.45
CA TYR A 434 -2.54 -11.65 -7.27
C TYR A 434 -3.12 -11.16 -8.59
N SER A 435 -4.35 -11.53 -8.93
CA SER A 435 -5.07 -11.07 -10.11
C SER A 435 -6.05 -9.97 -9.78
N THR A 436 -6.20 -8.98 -10.65
CA THR A 436 -7.26 -7.98 -10.57
C THR A 436 -8.64 -8.57 -10.85
N ALA A 437 -8.71 -9.67 -11.63
CA ALA A 437 -9.94 -10.38 -11.97
C ALA A 437 -10.47 -11.30 -10.84
N HIS A 438 -9.87 -11.23 -9.64
CA HIS A 438 -10.18 -12.15 -8.54
C HIS A 438 -11.63 -12.06 -8.03
N ASP A 439 -12.20 -10.87 -7.98
CA ASP A 439 -13.49 -10.62 -7.34
C ASP A 439 -14.63 -10.21 -8.27
N SER A 440 -14.34 -9.81 -9.49
CA SER A 440 -15.36 -9.30 -10.42
C SER A 440 -14.98 -9.54 -11.87
N ASP A 441 -15.99 -9.75 -12.69
CA ASP A 441 -15.90 -9.89 -14.14
C ASP A 441 -17.15 -9.33 -14.80
N MET A 442 -17.16 -9.19 -16.11
CA MET A 442 -18.37 -8.91 -16.89
C MET A 442 -19.39 -10.03 -16.73
N THR A 443 -20.66 -9.70 -16.87
CA THR A 443 -21.79 -10.63 -16.69
C THR A 443 -22.63 -10.74 -17.94
N ASP A 444 -23.64 -11.60 -17.91
CA ASP A 444 -24.67 -11.74 -18.93
C ASP A 444 -25.71 -10.59 -18.93
N ASP A 445 -25.70 -9.76 -17.88
CA ASP A 445 -26.52 -8.56 -17.80
C ASP A 445 -25.83 -7.40 -18.55
N PRO A 446 -26.38 -6.94 -19.69
CA PRO A 446 -25.81 -5.84 -20.45
C PRO A 446 -25.77 -4.52 -19.66
N ASP A 447 -26.67 -4.33 -18.70
CA ASP A 447 -26.71 -3.13 -17.86
C ASP A 447 -25.73 -3.16 -16.68
N PHE A 448 -25.01 -4.27 -16.51
CA PHE A 448 -24.00 -4.36 -15.45
C PHE A 448 -22.89 -3.32 -15.67
N TRP A 449 -22.53 -2.59 -14.63
CA TRP A 449 -21.66 -1.42 -14.70
C TRP A 449 -20.29 -1.68 -15.36
N ILE A 450 -19.70 -2.87 -15.18
CA ILE A 450 -18.43 -3.24 -15.84
C ILE A 450 -18.64 -3.38 -17.35
N ASN A 451 -19.71 -4.08 -17.78
CA ASN A 451 -20.00 -4.27 -19.20
C ASN A 451 -20.11 -2.93 -19.90
N ARG A 452 -20.83 -1.96 -19.29
CA ARG A 452 -21.02 -0.61 -19.84
C ARG A 452 -19.71 0.17 -20.00
N PHE A 453 -18.71 -0.02 -19.15
CA PHE A 453 -17.43 0.65 -19.36
C PHE A 453 -16.71 0.14 -20.62
N TYR A 454 -16.79 -1.15 -20.91
CA TYR A 454 -16.24 -1.70 -22.16
C TYR A 454 -17.04 -1.24 -23.38
N GLU A 455 -18.37 -1.18 -23.30
CA GLU A 455 -19.23 -0.68 -24.36
C GLU A 455 -18.82 0.73 -24.79
N PHE A 456 -18.73 1.65 -23.84
CA PHE A 456 -18.37 3.04 -24.11
C PHE A 456 -16.92 3.17 -24.60
N TYR A 457 -15.99 2.42 -24.03
CA TYR A 457 -14.58 2.52 -24.39
C TYR A 457 -14.28 2.00 -25.80
N TYR A 458 -14.92 0.90 -26.21
CA TYR A 458 -14.72 0.28 -27.51
C TYR A 458 -15.76 0.67 -28.55
N HIS A 459 -16.71 1.53 -28.20
CA HIS A 459 -17.78 2.02 -29.10
C HIS A 459 -18.63 0.90 -29.71
N VAL A 460 -19.09 -0.04 -28.89
CA VAL A 460 -20.04 -1.09 -29.25
C VAL A 460 -21.37 -0.88 -28.53
N ASP A 461 -22.48 -1.33 -29.13
CA ASP A 461 -23.83 -1.11 -28.59
C ASP A 461 -24.03 -1.84 -27.26
N SER A 462 -23.54 -3.08 -27.16
CA SER A 462 -23.69 -3.90 -25.96
C SER A 462 -22.62 -5.00 -25.87
N VAL A 463 -22.13 -5.27 -24.68
CA VAL A 463 -21.21 -6.38 -24.36
C VAL A 463 -21.81 -7.22 -23.26
N THR A 464 -21.87 -8.55 -23.46
CA THR A 464 -22.26 -9.50 -22.42
C THR A 464 -21.21 -10.61 -22.29
N ALA A 465 -21.09 -11.21 -21.11
CA ALA A 465 -20.14 -12.27 -20.87
C ALA A 465 -20.83 -13.52 -20.31
N VAL A 466 -20.60 -14.65 -20.93
CA VAL A 466 -21.13 -15.95 -20.54
C VAL A 466 -20.01 -16.88 -20.06
N PRO A 467 -20.31 -17.93 -19.27
CA PRO A 467 -19.31 -18.92 -18.90
C PRO A 467 -18.54 -19.45 -20.12
N ARG A 468 -17.23 -19.69 -19.96
CA ARG A 468 -16.35 -20.13 -21.07
C ARG A 468 -16.87 -21.39 -21.78
N GLU A 469 -17.43 -22.32 -21.04
CA GLU A 469 -17.97 -23.57 -21.61
C GLU A 469 -19.16 -23.28 -22.53
N GLU A 470 -20.10 -22.47 -22.07
CA GLU A 470 -21.26 -22.03 -22.84
C GLU A 470 -20.84 -21.27 -24.12
N TRP A 471 -19.83 -20.37 -23.96
CA TRP A 471 -19.30 -19.61 -25.09
C TRP A 471 -18.69 -20.55 -26.14
N ASN A 472 -17.93 -21.57 -25.73
CA ASN A 472 -17.32 -22.54 -26.64
C ASN A 472 -18.38 -23.40 -27.35
N GLU A 473 -19.51 -23.71 -26.70
CA GLU A 473 -20.62 -24.44 -27.35
C GLU A 473 -21.32 -23.58 -28.42
N LEU A 474 -21.43 -22.29 -28.19
CA LEU A 474 -22.16 -21.36 -29.07
C LEU A 474 -21.29 -20.85 -30.23
N TYR A 475 -20.03 -20.55 -29.97
CA TYR A 475 -19.13 -19.82 -30.87
C TYR A 475 -17.80 -20.53 -31.12
N GLY A 476 -17.47 -21.59 -30.38
CA GLY A 476 -16.24 -22.35 -30.57
C GLY A 476 -16.23 -23.02 -31.94
N GLU A 477 -15.06 -23.08 -32.59
CA GLU A 477 -14.91 -23.90 -33.80
C GLU A 477 -15.23 -25.36 -33.43
N LYS A 478 -16.25 -25.92 -34.08
CA LYS A 478 -16.51 -27.35 -33.97
C LYS A 478 -15.33 -28.03 -34.63
N GLU A 479 -14.45 -28.67 -33.84
CA GLU A 479 -13.46 -29.61 -34.41
C GLU A 479 -14.23 -30.62 -35.29
N GLU A 480 -14.05 -30.55 -36.62
CA GLU A 480 -14.55 -31.51 -37.55
C GLU A 480 -13.76 -32.85 -37.44
#